data_828902028dfd1514631ea2245a5c12fe
#
_entry.id   828902028dfd1514631ea2245a5c12fe
#
_cell.length_a   1.000
_cell.length_b   1.000
_cell.length_c   1.000
_cell.angle_alpha   90.00
_cell.angle_beta   90.00
_cell.angle_gamma   90.00
#
_symmetry.space_group_name_H-M   'P 1'
#
loop_
_entity.id
_entity.type
_entity.pdbx_description
1 polymer ?
#
loop_
_entity_poly.entity_id
_entity_poly.type
_entity_poly.pdbx_seq_one_letter_code
_entity_poly.pdbx_strand_id
1 'polypeptide(L)'
;VKFKSKFVLAVLCAAVSSAAFAGKDEDQQIKFRQSAYSFTAWNCSKIKSQVVDHPETFNKEQVIAAANSIAAVANSGLGALYGPGTDQGTGWKKTRLKPEFFEKQDEVKKVALSFNEEANKLAKVAANGDIGEIKTQFGELGKACKSCHDKFRIKDE
;
A
#
# COMPACT_ATOMS: atom_id res chain seq x y z
N VAL A 1 41.15 13.92 49.60
CA VAL A 1 39.90 14.30 48.94
C VAL A 1 39.79 13.57 47.62
N LYS A 2 39.01 12.49 47.59
CA LYS A 2 38.74 11.69 46.39
C LYS A 2 37.25 11.65 46.15
N PHE A 3 36.76 12.37 45.14
CA PHE A 3 35.42 12.19 44.59
C PHE A 3 35.35 12.74 43.15
N LYS A 4 35.75 11.96 42.19
CA LYS A 4 35.39 12.20 40.75
C LYS A 4 35.66 10.92 39.98
N SER A 5 34.75 9.97 39.93
CA SER A 5 34.72 8.94 38.87
C SER A 5 33.55 8.00 39.05
N LYS A 6 32.32 8.45 38.98
CA LYS A 6 31.14 7.56 38.88
C LYS A 6 30.03 8.07 37.98
N PHE A 7 30.25 9.13 37.19
CA PHE A 7 29.17 9.72 36.37
C PHE A 7 29.31 9.54 34.86
N VAL A 8 30.35 8.85 34.38
CA VAL A 8 30.59 8.73 32.92
C VAL A 8 30.00 7.44 32.33
N LEU A 9 29.63 6.45 33.15
CA LEU A 9 29.20 5.15 32.62
C LEU A 9 27.67 5.03 32.37
N ALA A 10 26.87 5.98 32.82
CA ALA A 10 25.41 5.92 32.69
C ALA A 10 24.84 6.54 31.39
N VAL A 11 25.64 7.31 30.65
CA VAL A 11 25.16 8.02 29.44
C VAL A 11 25.32 7.17 28.18
N LEU A 12 26.12 6.14 28.18
CA LEU A 12 26.37 5.31 26.98
C LEU A 12 25.31 4.22 26.72
N CYS A 13 24.49 3.88 27.72
CA CYS A 13 23.45 2.85 27.56
C CYS A 13 22.13 3.35 26.98
N ALA A 14 21.88 4.67 26.98
CA ALA A 14 20.61 5.23 26.49
C ALA A 14 20.54 5.39 24.97
N ALA A 15 21.68 5.46 24.27
CA ALA A 15 21.72 5.70 22.83
C ALA A 15 21.50 4.43 21.97
N VAL A 16 21.68 3.24 22.56
CA VAL A 16 21.54 1.97 21.82
C VAL A 16 20.08 1.49 21.75
N SER A 17 19.22 1.98 22.63
CA SER A 17 17.82 1.51 22.72
C SER A 17 16.90 2.12 21.65
N SER A 18 17.21 3.30 21.13
CA SER A 18 16.33 4.00 20.17
C SER A 18 16.40 3.43 18.75
N ALA A 19 17.55 2.91 18.32
CA ALA A 19 17.71 2.32 16.99
C ALA A 19 16.97 0.97 16.83
N ALA A 20 16.84 0.20 17.94
CA ALA A 20 16.15 -1.09 17.91
C ALA A 20 14.62 -0.97 17.90
N PHE A 21 14.06 0.18 18.34
CA PHE A 21 12.63 0.46 18.29
C PHE A 21 12.21 1.04 16.92
N ALA A 22 13.05 1.87 16.30
CA ALA A 22 12.77 2.44 14.98
C ALA A 22 12.58 1.35 13.91
N GLY A 23 13.50 0.41 13.78
CA GLY A 23 13.41 -0.67 12.78
C GLY A 23 12.20 -1.61 12.95
N LYS A 24 11.64 -1.72 14.16
CA LYS A 24 10.40 -2.48 14.38
C LYS A 24 9.16 -1.76 13.86
N ASP A 25 9.12 -0.45 13.96
CA ASP A 25 8.00 0.36 13.48
C ASP A 25 7.97 0.40 11.95
N GLU A 26 9.12 0.53 11.29
CA GLU A 26 9.25 0.49 9.84
C GLU A 26 8.85 -0.88 9.28
N ASP A 27 9.34 -1.98 9.87
CA ASP A 27 8.95 -3.33 9.47
C ASP A 27 7.44 -3.58 9.66
N GLN A 28 6.81 -3.04 10.71
CA GLN A 28 5.36 -3.11 10.89
C GLN A 28 4.62 -2.30 9.82
N GLN A 29 5.06 -1.09 9.49
CA GLN A 29 4.48 -0.31 8.41
C GLN A 29 4.59 -1.05 7.06
N ILE A 30 5.76 -1.62 6.75
CA ILE A 30 5.97 -2.44 5.54
C ILE A 30 5.01 -3.63 5.54
N LYS A 31 4.89 -4.34 6.66
CA LYS A 31 4.01 -5.50 6.82
C LYS A 31 2.54 -5.16 6.57
N PHE A 32 2.02 -4.11 7.21
CA PHE A 32 0.63 -3.69 7.02
C PHE A 32 0.37 -3.17 5.61
N ARG A 33 1.31 -2.42 5.03
CA ARG A 33 1.25 -1.99 3.63
C ARG A 33 1.15 -3.19 2.67
N GLN A 34 1.99 -4.21 2.86
CA GLN A 34 1.97 -5.43 2.06
C GLN A 34 0.65 -6.20 2.25
N SER A 35 0.10 -6.26 3.46
CA SER A 35 -1.19 -6.89 3.73
C SER A 35 -2.33 -6.16 3.02
N ALA A 36 -2.37 -4.84 3.08
CA ALA A 36 -3.39 -4.01 2.42
C ALA A 36 -3.39 -4.22 0.90
N TYR A 37 -2.21 -4.20 0.27
CA TYR A 37 -2.12 -4.43 -1.18
C TYR A 37 -2.34 -5.89 -1.58
N SER A 38 -2.00 -6.86 -0.74
CA SER A 38 -2.34 -8.27 -0.98
C SER A 38 -3.85 -8.49 -0.96
N PHE A 39 -4.55 -7.88 -0.01
CA PHE A 39 -6.01 -7.93 0.06
C PHE A 39 -6.67 -7.20 -1.12
N THR A 40 -6.11 -6.05 -1.51
CA THR A 40 -6.54 -5.33 -2.73
C THR A 40 -6.39 -6.20 -3.96
N ALA A 41 -5.23 -6.84 -4.15
CA ALA A 41 -4.96 -7.71 -5.30
C ALA A 41 -5.92 -8.91 -5.36
N TRP A 42 -6.25 -9.51 -4.22
CA TRP A 42 -7.23 -10.59 -4.15
C TRP A 42 -8.62 -10.13 -4.59
N ASN A 43 -9.08 -8.95 -4.18
CA ASN A 43 -10.34 -8.38 -4.63
C ASN A 43 -10.30 -8.00 -6.12
N CYS A 44 -9.20 -7.46 -6.62
CA CYS A 44 -9.01 -7.23 -8.05
C CYS A 44 -9.09 -8.54 -8.86
N SER A 45 -8.51 -9.62 -8.37
CA SER A 45 -8.60 -10.93 -9.03
C SER A 45 -10.03 -11.45 -9.12
N LYS A 46 -10.86 -11.25 -8.09
CA LYS A 46 -12.29 -11.60 -8.12
C LYS A 46 -13.05 -10.80 -9.18
N ILE A 47 -12.82 -9.49 -9.26
CA ILE A 47 -13.46 -8.66 -10.28
C ILE A 47 -12.98 -9.08 -11.67
N LYS A 48 -11.66 -9.18 -11.86
CA LYS A 48 -11.07 -9.59 -13.14
C LYS A 48 -11.66 -10.91 -13.66
N SER A 49 -11.73 -11.92 -12.80
CA SER A 49 -12.30 -13.23 -13.15
C SER A 49 -13.71 -13.09 -13.69
N GLN A 50 -14.56 -12.23 -13.10
CA GLN A 50 -15.98 -12.16 -13.41
C GLN A 50 -16.36 -11.12 -14.49
N VAL A 51 -15.49 -10.13 -14.78
CA VAL A 51 -15.80 -9.12 -15.80
C VAL A 51 -14.89 -9.17 -17.02
N VAL A 52 -13.79 -9.93 -16.94
CA VAL A 52 -12.80 -10.03 -18.03
C VAL A 52 -12.63 -11.47 -18.50
N ASP A 53 -12.27 -12.39 -17.58
CA ASP A 53 -11.85 -13.74 -17.93
C ASP A 53 -13.05 -14.67 -18.14
N HIS A 54 -14.09 -14.57 -17.29
CA HIS A 54 -15.26 -15.46 -17.24
C HIS A 54 -16.55 -14.65 -16.99
N PRO A 55 -16.97 -13.76 -17.93
CA PRO A 55 -18.14 -12.91 -17.75
C PRO A 55 -19.45 -13.69 -17.56
N GLU A 56 -19.51 -14.94 -17.98
CA GLU A 56 -20.64 -15.85 -17.73
C GLU A 56 -20.82 -16.19 -16.25
N THR A 57 -19.79 -15.96 -15.41
CA THR A 57 -19.83 -16.20 -13.96
C THR A 57 -20.17 -14.94 -13.15
N PHE A 58 -20.59 -13.86 -13.82
CA PHE A 58 -20.81 -12.56 -13.18
C PHE A 58 -21.82 -12.65 -12.04
N ASN A 59 -21.37 -12.32 -10.85
CA ASN A 59 -22.18 -12.17 -9.65
C ASN A 59 -22.08 -10.75 -9.13
N LYS A 60 -23.14 -9.99 -9.33
CA LYS A 60 -23.21 -8.56 -8.98
C LYS A 60 -22.81 -8.29 -7.53
N GLU A 61 -23.33 -9.07 -6.59
CA GLU A 61 -23.08 -8.85 -5.16
C GLU A 61 -21.60 -9.06 -4.79
N GLN A 62 -20.98 -10.10 -5.35
CA GLN A 62 -19.56 -10.36 -5.14
C GLN A 62 -18.67 -9.26 -5.74
N VAL A 63 -19.02 -8.75 -6.90
CA VAL A 63 -18.27 -7.66 -7.56
C VAL A 63 -18.41 -6.37 -6.78
N ILE A 64 -19.62 -6.03 -6.31
CA ILE A 64 -19.88 -4.87 -5.44
C ILE A 64 -19.03 -5.00 -4.15
N ALA A 65 -19.07 -6.14 -3.47
CA ALA A 65 -18.31 -6.36 -2.25
C ALA A 65 -16.82 -6.21 -2.47
N ALA A 66 -16.27 -6.74 -3.59
CA ALA A 66 -14.88 -6.62 -3.95
C ALA A 66 -14.49 -5.16 -4.25
N ALA A 67 -15.30 -4.43 -5.02
CA ALA A 67 -15.05 -3.03 -5.35
C ALA A 67 -15.07 -2.14 -4.10
N ASN A 68 -16.05 -2.35 -3.21
CA ASN A 68 -16.14 -1.63 -1.94
C ASN A 68 -14.93 -1.92 -1.04
N SER A 69 -14.43 -3.16 -1.02
CA SER A 69 -13.24 -3.51 -0.26
C SER A 69 -12.00 -2.78 -0.78
N ILE A 70 -11.83 -2.67 -2.09
CA ILE A 70 -10.75 -1.90 -2.72
C ILE A 70 -10.86 -0.42 -2.37
N ALA A 71 -12.05 0.17 -2.46
CA ALA A 71 -12.29 1.56 -2.10
C ALA A 71 -12.03 1.81 -0.61
N ALA A 72 -12.43 0.90 0.28
CA ALA A 72 -12.17 1.00 1.71
C ALA A 72 -10.66 1.03 2.01
N VAL A 73 -9.89 0.16 1.36
CA VAL A 73 -8.41 0.18 1.48
C VAL A 73 -7.84 1.48 0.94
N ALA A 74 -8.30 1.97 -0.23
CA ALA A 74 -7.83 3.23 -0.79
C ALA A 74 -8.10 4.43 0.13
N ASN A 75 -9.18 4.39 0.90
CA ASN A 75 -9.61 5.44 1.84
C ASN A 75 -9.07 5.24 3.28
N SER A 76 -8.31 4.18 3.55
CA SER A 76 -7.87 3.83 4.91
C SER A 76 -6.68 4.64 5.44
N GLY A 77 -6.18 5.62 4.69
CA GLY A 77 -5.01 6.39 5.12
C GLY A 77 -3.68 5.65 4.89
N LEU A 78 -3.58 4.87 3.81
CA LEU A 78 -2.37 4.10 3.45
C LEU A 78 -1.06 4.91 3.48
N GLY A 79 -1.13 6.24 3.30
CA GLY A 79 0.03 7.12 3.37
C GLY A 79 0.80 7.02 4.69
N ALA A 80 0.10 6.74 5.80
CA ALA A 80 0.72 6.54 7.11
C ALA A 80 1.66 5.30 7.18
N LEU A 81 1.57 4.40 6.21
CA LEU A 81 2.40 3.20 6.10
C LEU A 81 3.66 3.40 5.23
N TYR A 82 3.98 4.64 4.93
CA TYR A 82 5.13 5.05 4.13
C TYR A 82 6.01 6.05 4.89
N GLY A 83 6.31 5.75 6.16
CA GLY A 83 7.24 6.54 6.96
C GLY A 83 8.67 6.49 6.42
N PRO A 84 9.53 7.45 6.82
CA PRO A 84 10.94 7.45 6.49
C PRO A 84 11.59 6.10 6.81
N GLY A 85 12.47 5.59 5.93
CA GLY A 85 13.16 4.30 6.13
C GLY A 85 12.38 3.07 5.65
N THR A 86 11.10 3.19 5.28
CA THR A 86 10.28 2.04 4.83
C THR A 86 10.56 1.59 3.38
N ASP A 87 11.54 2.18 2.70
CA ASP A 87 12.20 1.67 1.50
C ASP A 87 13.27 0.60 1.81
N GLN A 88 13.62 0.46 3.08
CA GLN A 88 14.49 -0.57 3.64
C GLN A 88 13.67 -1.49 4.55
N GLY A 89 14.20 -2.68 4.85
CA GLY A 89 13.57 -3.58 5.82
C GLY A 89 12.63 -4.63 5.23
N THR A 90 11.92 -5.32 6.13
CA THR A 90 11.17 -6.53 5.80
C THR A 90 9.85 -6.61 6.57
N GLY A 91 8.73 -6.66 5.84
CA GLY A 91 7.43 -7.03 6.38
C GLY A 91 7.19 -8.54 6.27
N TRP A 92 6.20 -8.96 5.47
CA TRP A 92 6.05 -10.36 5.07
C TRP A 92 7.16 -10.79 4.09
N LYS A 93 7.66 -9.83 3.31
CA LYS A 93 8.77 -9.96 2.37
C LYS A 93 9.59 -8.67 2.44
N LYS A 94 10.83 -8.72 1.93
CA LYS A 94 11.65 -7.52 1.77
C LYS A 94 10.86 -6.46 1.01
N THR A 95 10.96 -5.20 1.45
CA THR A 95 10.32 -4.08 0.76
C THR A 95 10.86 -3.94 -0.67
N ARG A 96 10.00 -3.51 -1.58
CA ARG A 96 10.36 -3.17 -2.96
C ARG A 96 10.07 -1.70 -3.26
N LEU A 97 9.90 -0.88 -2.23
CA LEU A 97 9.75 0.54 -2.41
C LEU A 97 11.09 1.13 -2.84
N LYS A 98 11.08 1.98 -3.88
CA LYS A 98 12.27 2.70 -4.32
C LYS A 98 12.50 3.93 -3.46
N PRO A 99 13.78 4.32 -3.18
CA PRO A 99 14.10 5.55 -2.42
C PRO A 99 13.49 6.81 -3.03
N GLU A 100 13.36 6.88 -4.36
CA GLU A 100 12.76 8.01 -5.08
C GLU A 100 11.32 8.32 -4.67
N PHE A 101 10.64 7.39 -3.99
CA PHE A 101 9.33 7.64 -3.38
C PHE A 101 9.38 8.80 -2.38
N PHE A 102 10.45 8.90 -1.60
CA PHE A 102 10.61 9.98 -0.61
C PHE A 102 11.12 11.28 -1.21
N GLU A 103 11.76 11.21 -2.37
CA GLU A 103 12.32 12.39 -3.07
C GLU A 103 11.27 13.10 -3.94
N LYS A 104 10.31 12.35 -4.51
CA LYS A 104 9.35 12.84 -5.53
C LYS A 104 7.93 12.95 -4.98
N GLN A 105 7.75 13.68 -3.87
CA GLN A 105 6.48 13.73 -3.15
C GLN A 105 5.28 14.22 -3.99
N ASP A 106 5.48 15.14 -4.92
CA ASP A 106 4.40 15.62 -5.80
C ASP A 106 3.92 14.52 -6.76
N GLU A 107 4.87 13.71 -7.29
CA GLU A 107 4.52 12.57 -8.13
C GLU A 107 3.82 11.46 -7.32
N VAL A 108 4.30 11.20 -6.11
CA VAL A 108 3.68 10.25 -5.17
C VAL A 108 2.25 10.66 -4.87
N LYS A 109 2.02 11.93 -4.52
CA LYS A 109 0.69 12.47 -4.27
C LYS A 109 -0.24 12.27 -5.47
N LYS A 110 0.25 12.57 -6.68
CA LYS A 110 -0.53 12.41 -7.91
C LYS A 110 -0.97 10.96 -8.14
N VAL A 111 -0.05 9.98 -8.02
CA VAL A 111 -0.41 8.57 -8.25
C VAL A 111 -1.26 8.00 -7.12
N ALA A 112 -1.09 8.46 -5.87
CA ALA A 112 -1.92 8.07 -4.73
C ALA A 112 -3.36 8.58 -4.89
N LEU A 113 -3.54 9.84 -5.29
CA LEU A 113 -4.86 10.41 -5.59
C LEU A 113 -5.53 9.67 -6.74
N SER A 114 -4.81 9.36 -7.81
CA SER A 114 -5.35 8.59 -8.94
C SER A 114 -5.85 7.22 -8.51
N PHE A 115 -5.10 6.49 -7.68
CA PHE A 115 -5.56 5.20 -7.13
C PHE A 115 -6.84 5.38 -6.30
N ASN A 116 -6.89 6.38 -5.42
CA ASN A 116 -8.05 6.67 -4.59
C ASN A 116 -9.30 6.99 -5.45
N GLU A 117 -9.15 7.88 -6.42
CA GLU A 117 -10.23 8.26 -7.33
C GLU A 117 -10.77 7.08 -8.12
N GLU A 118 -9.89 6.28 -8.75
CA GLU A 118 -10.33 5.17 -9.58
C GLU A 118 -10.93 4.02 -8.76
N ALA A 119 -10.45 3.80 -7.53
CA ALA A 119 -11.05 2.85 -6.61
C ALA A 119 -12.47 3.27 -6.18
N ASN A 120 -12.69 4.53 -5.86
CA ASN A 120 -14.00 5.07 -5.50
C ASN A 120 -14.97 5.08 -6.69
N LYS A 121 -14.49 5.39 -7.90
CA LYS A 121 -15.29 5.28 -9.14
C LYS A 121 -15.70 3.84 -9.38
N LEU A 122 -14.79 2.88 -9.22
CA LEU A 122 -15.09 1.46 -9.38
C LEU A 122 -16.20 1.00 -8.43
N ALA A 123 -16.17 1.42 -7.17
CA ALA A 123 -17.22 1.10 -6.20
C ALA A 123 -18.59 1.67 -6.63
N LYS A 124 -18.63 2.90 -7.16
CA LYS A 124 -19.86 3.53 -7.67
C LYS A 124 -20.40 2.81 -8.91
N VAL A 125 -19.53 2.50 -9.86
CA VAL A 125 -19.91 1.81 -11.10
C VAL A 125 -20.36 0.39 -10.81
N ALA A 126 -19.70 -0.33 -9.91
CA ALA A 126 -20.10 -1.67 -9.50
C ALA A 126 -21.51 -1.71 -8.89
N ALA A 127 -21.91 -0.68 -8.15
CA ALA A 127 -23.26 -0.58 -7.57
C ALA A 127 -24.37 -0.56 -8.65
N ASN A 128 -24.12 -0.01 -9.82
CA ASN A 128 -25.06 0.02 -10.94
C ASN A 128 -25.24 -1.37 -11.60
N GLY A 129 -24.20 -2.22 -11.56
CA GLY A 129 -24.24 -3.60 -12.05
C GLY A 129 -24.11 -3.75 -13.56
N ASP A 130 -23.72 -2.71 -14.32
CA ASP A 130 -23.38 -2.85 -15.74
C ASP A 130 -21.97 -3.43 -15.88
N ILE A 131 -21.89 -4.64 -16.46
CA ILE A 131 -20.62 -5.39 -16.58
C ILE A 131 -19.62 -4.71 -17.52
N GLY A 132 -20.08 -4.04 -18.58
CA GLY A 132 -19.22 -3.33 -19.53
C GLY A 132 -18.60 -2.09 -18.90
N GLU A 133 -19.40 -1.32 -18.15
CA GLU A 133 -18.92 -0.16 -17.39
C GLU A 133 -17.95 -0.60 -16.29
N ILE A 134 -18.26 -1.66 -15.56
CA ILE A 134 -17.37 -2.22 -14.53
C ILE A 134 -16.04 -2.64 -15.13
N LYS A 135 -16.04 -3.37 -16.26
CA LYS A 135 -14.83 -3.78 -16.97
C LYS A 135 -13.97 -2.59 -17.39
N THR A 136 -14.60 -1.56 -17.94
CA THR A 136 -13.93 -0.32 -18.36
C THR A 136 -13.28 0.37 -17.16
N GLN A 137 -14.04 0.59 -16.10
CA GLN A 137 -13.54 1.26 -14.88
C GLN A 137 -12.48 0.43 -14.16
N PHE A 138 -12.59 -0.89 -14.16
CA PHE A 138 -11.56 -1.78 -13.63
C PHE A 138 -10.25 -1.65 -14.41
N GLY A 139 -10.31 -1.42 -15.71
CA GLY A 139 -9.15 -1.09 -16.55
C GLY A 139 -8.47 0.21 -16.11
N GLU A 140 -9.24 1.26 -15.79
CA GLU A 140 -8.68 2.53 -15.30
C GLU A 140 -8.03 2.37 -13.92
N LEU A 141 -8.63 1.62 -13.01
CA LEU A 141 -7.99 1.26 -11.74
C LEU A 141 -6.67 0.53 -11.97
N GLY A 142 -6.62 -0.40 -12.93
CA GLY A 142 -5.40 -1.11 -13.31
C GLY A 142 -4.28 -0.16 -13.78
N LYS A 143 -4.62 0.86 -14.57
CA LYS A 143 -3.67 1.89 -15.02
C LYS A 143 -3.13 2.71 -13.84
N ALA A 144 -3.99 3.08 -12.90
CA ALA A 144 -3.58 3.81 -11.70
C ALA A 144 -2.59 2.98 -10.86
N CYS A 145 -2.88 1.70 -10.63
CA CYS A 145 -1.97 0.78 -9.94
C CYS A 145 -0.61 0.67 -10.65
N LYS A 146 -0.65 0.47 -11.97
CA LYS A 146 0.55 0.34 -12.80
C LYS A 146 1.41 1.60 -12.76
N SER A 147 0.80 2.77 -12.82
CA SER A 147 1.51 4.06 -12.80
C SER A 147 2.38 4.23 -11.55
N CYS A 148 1.87 3.86 -10.36
CA CYS A 148 2.65 3.87 -9.13
C CYS A 148 3.75 2.80 -9.14
N HIS A 149 3.43 1.58 -9.58
CA HIS A 149 4.38 0.47 -9.61
C HIS A 149 5.56 0.75 -10.54
N ASP A 150 5.32 1.28 -11.73
CA ASP A 150 6.39 1.59 -12.69
C ASP A 150 7.39 2.62 -12.14
N LYS A 151 6.89 3.59 -11.40
CA LYS A 151 7.70 4.67 -10.85
C LYS A 151 8.44 4.27 -9.56
N PHE A 152 7.73 3.67 -8.61
CA PHE A 152 8.15 3.58 -7.22
C PHE A 152 8.33 2.15 -6.70
N ARG A 153 8.12 1.12 -7.52
CA ARG A 153 8.30 -0.27 -7.14
C ARG A 153 9.44 -0.92 -7.93
N ILE A 154 10.37 -1.56 -7.22
CA ILE A 154 11.42 -2.41 -7.83
C ILE A 154 10.71 -3.59 -8.52
N LYS A 155 11.05 -3.85 -9.78
CA LYS A 155 10.54 -4.99 -10.54
C LYS A 155 11.13 -6.29 -10.00
N ASP A 156 10.35 -7.35 -10.07
CA ASP A 156 10.90 -8.71 -9.87
C ASP A 156 11.82 -9.04 -11.07
N GLU A 157 13.00 -9.58 -10.77
CA GLU A 157 13.91 -10.14 -11.78
C GLU A 157 13.37 -11.49 -12.26
#